data_3f1baa839df81dd5f9fd27b0e1851196
#
_entry.id   3f1baa839df81dd5f9fd27b0e1851196
#
_cell.length_a   1.000
_cell.length_b   1.000
_cell.length_c   1.000
_cell.angle_alpha   90.00
_cell.angle_beta   90.00
_cell.angle_gamma   90.00
#
_symmetry.space_group_name_H-M   'P 1'
#
loop_
_entity.id
_entity.type
_entity.pdbx_description
1 polymer ?
#
loop_
_entity_poly.entity_id
_entity_poly.type
_entity_poly.pdbx_seq_one_letter_code
_entity_poly.pdbx_strand_id
1 'polypeptide(L)'
;MLEKTSLENLENSEYRLKVFEKYKDLKKPDWKRVKYKYEEPQEFKKFDNFSTKNENQEGVEIKGINDALKDLERLKSSYEYGLGEFFKLQNFAFYNQGQFIKIKERKKIEHPIYLTYVADKENNFLVDYNVIEVEDFASATIIISYNSSDDAESYHNGVIKVFAGANSNVKIIKIQTLNTKSRNFESSKIEVKGQGIVNYYSVELGAQVNAVSHTSYLLEDNSEAYVFPGYLADGDRKVDLEYSTVFYGRKTLGDIHGRGAVKDTATKVFRGNMYFKQGASKSEGREGEFAILLDKNINVHSIPTLFCDEDDVIGEHYASIGKVNESQLFYLMSRGLSESRAKKLIVESSFKPILNNIDDEALREHLLEELEERI
;
A
#
# COMPACT_ATOMS: atom_id res chain seq x y z
N MET A 1 7.09 -12.00 22.67
CA MET A 1 5.63 -11.90 22.48
C MET A 1 5.20 -10.53 22.96
N LEU A 2 4.39 -9.82 22.18
CA LEU A 2 3.86 -8.52 22.61
C LEU A 2 2.97 -8.70 23.84
N GLU A 3 3.26 -7.98 24.91
CA GLU A 3 2.67 -8.20 26.23
C GLU A 3 1.76 -7.04 26.66
N LYS A 4 0.78 -7.36 27.49
CA LYS A 4 -0.17 -6.40 28.08
C LYS A 4 0.55 -5.30 28.87
N THR A 5 1.59 -5.66 29.60
CA THR A 5 2.39 -4.73 30.43
C THR A 5 3.03 -3.59 29.62
N SER A 6 3.34 -3.84 28.34
CA SER A 6 3.86 -2.79 27.45
C SER A 6 2.85 -1.67 27.17
N LEU A 7 1.55 -1.90 27.39
CA LEU A 7 0.47 -0.96 27.08
C LEU A 7 0.06 -0.08 28.25
N GLU A 8 0.40 -0.47 29.48
CA GLU A 8 -0.12 0.17 30.73
C GLU A 8 0.33 1.62 30.88
N ASN A 9 1.51 1.95 30.35
CA ASN A 9 2.09 3.30 30.44
C ASN A 9 2.02 4.10 29.15
N LEU A 10 1.30 3.60 28.13
CA LEU A 10 1.11 4.30 26.84
C LEU A 10 -0.10 5.24 26.92
N GLU A 11 -0.07 6.26 26.08
CA GLU A 11 -1.24 7.09 25.85
C GLU A 11 -2.43 6.24 25.37
N ASN A 12 -3.64 6.58 25.85
CA ASN A 12 -4.86 5.83 25.56
C ASN A 12 -4.83 4.36 26.04
N SER A 13 -4.12 4.08 27.13
CA SER A 13 -3.92 2.71 27.66
C SER A 13 -5.22 1.94 27.84
N GLU A 14 -6.29 2.56 28.34
CA GLU A 14 -7.60 1.90 28.50
C GLU A 14 -8.16 1.37 27.17
N TYR A 15 -8.12 2.17 26.12
CA TYR A 15 -8.54 1.74 24.77
C TYR A 15 -7.65 0.60 24.25
N ARG A 16 -6.33 0.77 24.36
CA ARG A 16 -5.35 -0.22 23.91
C ARG A 16 -5.49 -1.56 24.60
N LEU A 17 -5.68 -1.55 25.92
CA LEU A 17 -5.92 -2.74 26.73
C LEU A 17 -7.21 -3.46 26.31
N LYS A 18 -8.28 -2.72 26.05
CA LYS A 18 -9.55 -3.29 25.56
C LYS A 18 -9.41 -3.94 24.19
N VAL A 19 -8.60 -3.35 23.32
CA VAL A 19 -8.28 -3.93 22.00
C VAL A 19 -7.40 -5.17 22.15
N PHE A 20 -6.39 -5.11 23.03
CA PHE A 20 -5.49 -6.22 23.32
C PHE A 20 -6.22 -7.47 23.81
N GLU A 21 -7.24 -7.33 24.66
CA GLU A 21 -8.04 -8.46 25.15
C GLU A 21 -8.77 -9.21 24.01
N LYS A 22 -9.06 -8.53 22.89
CA LYS A 22 -9.59 -9.16 21.66
C LYS A 22 -8.49 -9.75 20.79
N TYR A 23 -7.32 -9.09 20.72
CA TYR A 23 -6.19 -9.51 19.90
C TYR A 23 -5.56 -10.81 20.38
N LYS A 24 -5.32 -10.96 21.68
CA LYS A 24 -4.53 -12.05 22.29
C LYS A 24 -5.06 -13.47 21.96
N ASP A 25 -6.37 -13.59 21.73
CA ASP A 25 -7.05 -14.87 21.49
C ASP A 25 -7.19 -15.18 19.99
N LEU A 26 -6.75 -14.27 19.12
CA LEU A 26 -6.81 -14.49 17.68
C LEU A 26 -5.76 -15.49 17.19
N LYS A 27 -6.18 -16.30 16.23
CA LYS A 27 -5.27 -17.22 15.54
C LYS A 27 -4.24 -16.43 14.72
N LYS A 28 -2.97 -16.77 14.88
CA LYS A 28 -1.88 -16.20 14.08
C LYS A 28 -2.06 -16.53 12.60
N PRO A 29 -1.78 -15.57 11.70
CA PRO A 29 -1.88 -15.77 10.27
C PRO A 29 -0.91 -16.85 9.75
N ASP A 30 -1.35 -17.56 8.72
CA ASP A 30 -0.57 -18.59 8.03
C ASP A 30 -0.79 -18.44 6.51
N TRP A 31 0.22 -17.95 5.81
CA TRP A 31 0.17 -17.77 4.35
C TRP A 31 0.66 -19.00 3.60
N LYS A 32 -0.23 -19.92 3.33
CA LYS A 32 0.09 -21.21 2.68
C LYS A 32 0.72 -21.03 1.29
N ARG A 33 0.26 -20.03 0.49
CA ARG A 33 0.75 -19.83 -0.89
C ARG A 33 2.17 -19.30 -0.94
N VAL A 34 2.52 -18.34 -0.09
CA VAL A 34 3.90 -17.84 0.04
C VAL A 34 4.74 -18.68 1.01
N LYS A 35 4.16 -19.75 1.59
CA LYS A 35 4.82 -20.64 2.55
C LYS A 35 5.48 -19.88 3.70
N TYR A 36 4.75 -18.92 4.26
CA TYR A 36 5.20 -18.13 5.39
C TYR A 36 4.27 -18.32 6.60
N LYS A 37 4.87 -18.68 7.71
CA LYS A 37 4.22 -18.75 9.02
C LYS A 37 4.61 -17.51 9.80
N TYR A 38 3.62 -16.77 10.26
CA TYR A 38 3.85 -15.52 10.98
C TYR A 38 4.65 -15.73 12.27
N GLU A 39 5.69 -14.92 12.42
CA GLU A 39 6.51 -14.83 13.61
C GLU A 39 6.24 -13.48 14.29
N GLU A 40 5.74 -13.57 15.54
CA GLU A 40 5.41 -12.37 16.30
C GLU A 40 6.67 -11.67 16.82
N PRO A 41 6.72 -10.33 16.78
CA PRO A 41 7.78 -9.58 17.41
C PRO A 41 7.89 -9.93 18.90
N GLN A 42 9.12 -9.94 19.42
CA GLN A 42 9.36 -10.36 20.80
C GLN A 42 9.04 -9.24 21.80
N GLU A 43 9.25 -7.99 21.43
CA GLU A 43 9.18 -6.85 22.33
C GLU A 43 8.54 -5.64 21.66
N PHE A 44 7.74 -4.88 22.42
CA PHE A 44 7.29 -3.54 22.04
C PHE A 44 8.43 -2.54 22.22
N LYS A 45 8.69 -1.71 21.21
CA LYS A 45 9.68 -0.64 21.27
C LYS A 45 9.07 0.68 20.82
N LYS A 46 9.65 1.78 21.26
CA LYS A 46 9.36 3.10 20.67
C LYS A 46 9.94 3.19 19.27
N PHE A 47 9.37 4.07 18.49
CA PHE A 47 9.87 4.41 17.17
C PHE A 47 9.93 5.93 17.04
N ASP A 48 11.14 6.49 16.99
CA ASP A 48 11.36 7.93 17.00
C ASP A 48 11.97 8.46 15.67
N ASN A 49 12.40 7.56 14.77
CA ASN A 49 12.99 7.95 13.48
C ASN A 49 11.92 8.19 12.40
N PHE A 50 11.16 9.25 12.61
CA PHE A 50 10.05 9.68 11.79
C PHE A 50 10.14 11.16 11.47
N SER A 51 9.73 11.55 10.27
CA SER A 51 9.63 12.96 9.87
C SER A 51 8.39 13.25 9.04
N THR A 52 7.91 14.49 9.15
CA THR A 52 6.82 15.04 8.36
C THR A 52 7.28 16.32 7.68
N LYS A 53 7.00 16.48 6.37
CA LYS A 53 7.25 17.72 5.64
C LYS A 53 5.96 18.14 4.91
N ASN A 54 5.50 19.38 5.12
CA ASN A 54 4.28 19.91 4.51
C ASN A 54 4.39 21.35 4.00
N GLU A 55 5.59 21.96 4.05
CA GLU A 55 5.86 23.35 3.64
C GLU A 55 4.93 24.40 4.25
N ASN A 56 4.27 24.11 5.39
CA ASN A 56 3.34 24.98 6.10
C ASN A 56 2.20 25.54 5.24
N GLN A 57 1.65 24.72 4.36
CA GLN A 57 0.59 25.11 3.42
C GLN A 57 -0.73 25.42 4.15
N GLU A 58 -1.39 26.49 3.76
CA GLU A 58 -2.68 26.88 4.32
C GLU A 58 -3.76 25.82 4.02
N GLY A 59 -4.52 25.43 5.04
CA GLY A 59 -5.58 24.42 4.92
C GLY A 59 -5.12 22.99 5.19
N VAL A 60 -3.86 22.79 5.57
CA VAL A 60 -3.32 21.50 6.06
C VAL A 60 -3.26 21.52 7.58
N GLU A 61 -3.86 20.53 8.20
CA GLU A 61 -3.69 20.22 9.63
C GLU A 61 -3.01 18.85 9.77
N ILE A 62 -1.93 18.78 10.56
CA ILE A 62 -1.25 17.53 10.90
C ILE A 62 -1.16 17.43 12.41
N LYS A 63 -1.60 16.30 12.95
CA LYS A 63 -1.57 15.98 14.37
C LYS A 63 -1.00 14.58 14.57
N GLY A 64 -0.33 14.35 15.69
CA GLY A 64 -0.07 12.98 16.13
C GLY A 64 -1.39 12.20 16.28
N ILE A 65 -1.36 10.91 15.96
CA ILE A 65 -2.58 10.08 15.96
C ILE A 65 -3.26 10.02 17.35
N ASN A 66 -2.49 10.14 18.42
CA ASN A 66 -3.03 10.18 19.78
C ASN A 66 -3.82 11.46 20.09
N ASP A 67 -3.45 12.58 19.46
CA ASP A 67 -4.13 13.87 19.64
C ASP A 67 -5.42 13.99 18.81
N ALA A 68 -5.62 13.06 17.87
CA ALA A 68 -6.71 13.08 16.89
C ALA A 68 -7.92 12.20 17.27
N LEU A 69 -8.05 11.75 18.52
CA LEU A 69 -9.09 10.78 18.91
C LEU A 69 -10.52 11.21 18.58
N LYS A 70 -10.84 12.49 18.74
CA LYS A 70 -12.17 13.03 18.42
C LYS A 70 -12.43 13.00 16.92
N ASP A 71 -11.41 13.28 16.11
CA ASP A 71 -11.47 13.21 14.66
C ASP A 71 -11.66 11.76 14.21
N LEU A 72 -10.94 10.82 14.81
CA LEU A 72 -11.06 9.39 14.55
C LEU A 72 -12.44 8.84 14.91
N GLU A 73 -13.07 9.35 16.00
CA GLU A 73 -14.43 8.97 16.36
C GLU A 73 -15.47 9.39 15.30
N ARG A 74 -15.29 10.56 14.71
CA ARG A 74 -16.13 11.06 13.63
C ARG A 74 -15.96 10.24 12.33
N LEU A 75 -14.76 9.76 12.06
CA LEU A 75 -14.39 9.00 10.85
C LEU A 75 -14.53 7.47 11.03
N LYS A 76 -15.39 7.03 11.93
CA LYS A 76 -15.67 5.59 12.08
C LYS A 76 -16.31 5.04 10.81
N SER A 77 -15.84 3.88 10.40
CA SER A 77 -16.34 3.14 9.25
C SER A 77 -16.32 1.65 9.53
N SER A 78 -17.38 0.96 9.13
CA SER A 78 -17.55 -0.48 9.32
C SER A 78 -17.07 -1.33 8.15
N TYR A 79 -16.57 -0.70 7.06
CA TYR A 79 -16.11 -1.44 5.89
C TYR A 79 -14.86 -2.26 6.21
N GLU A 80 -14.88 -3.53 5.81
CA GLU A 80 -13.80 -4.47 6.01
C GLU A 80 -12.59 -4.14 5.11
N TYR A 81 -11.37 -4.31 5.61
CA TYR A 81 -10.15 -4.05 4.85
C TYR A 81 -8.95 -4.76 5.48
N GLY A 82 -7.87 -4.83 4.70
CA GLY A 82 -6.55 -5.19 5.18
C GLY A 82 -6.32 -6.68 5.38
N LEU A 83 -5.19 -7.01 5.98
CA LEU A 83 -4.68 -8.36 6.18
C LEU A 83 -5.47 -9.21 7.21
N GLY A 84 -6.64 -8.73 7.62
CA GLY A 84 -7.51 -9.40 8.56
C GLY A 84 -7.46 -8.82 9.98
N GLU A 85 -8.32 -9.35 10.83
CA GLU A 85 -8.55 -8.81 12.17
C GLU A 85 -7.30 -8.86 13.06
N PHE A 86 -6.46 -9.89 12.91
CA PHE A 86 -5.23 -10.04 13.68
C PHE A 86 -4.31 -8.81 13.54
N PHE A 87 -3.96 -8.42 12.33
CA PHE A 87 -3.06 -7.27 12.11
C PHE A 87 -3.70 -5.94 12.48
N LYS A 88 -5.00 -5.77 12.22
CA LYS A 88 -5.74 -4.57 12.61
C LYS A 88 -5.77 -4.39 14.12
N LEU A 89 -6.11 -5.42 14.88
CA LEU A 89 -6.16 -5.33 16.35
C LEU A 89 -4.75 -5.22 16.96
N GLN A 90 -3.75 -5.89 16.38
CA GLN A 90 -2.36 -5.69 16.78
C GLN A 90 -1.95 -4.21 16.57
N ASN A 91 -2.24 -3.64 15.40
CA ASN A 91 -1.96 -2.24 15.13
C ASN A 91 -2.65 -1.33 16.16
N PHE A 92 -3.96 -1.45 16.35
CA PHE A 92 -4.72 -0.59 17.26
C PHE A 92 -4.32 -0.73 18.74
N ALA A 93 -3.78 -1.88 19.16
CA ALA A 93 -3.24 -2.06 20.50
C ALA A 93 -1.83 -1.45 20.65
N PHE A 94 -0.96 -1.65 19.65
CA PHE A 94 0.47 -1.42 19.76
C PHE A 94 1.03 -0.29 18.87
N TYR A 95 0.19 0.53 18.22
CA TYR A 95 0.75 1.63 17.42
C TYR A 95 1.65 2.53 18.27
N ASN A 96 2.84 2.80 17.75
CA ASN A 96 3.89 3.61 18.37
C ASN A 96 4.22 4.86 17.57
N GLN A 97 3.62 4.97 16.36
CA GLN A 97 3.69 6.14 15.50
C GLN A 97 2.38 6.31 14.74
N GLY A 98 2.21 7.44 14.10
CA GLY A 98 1.14 7.72 13.15
C GLY A 98 0.68 9.16 13.17
N GLN A 99 0.03 9.54 12.08
CA GLN A 99 -0.42 10.91 11.86
C GLN A 99 -1.88 10.96 11.43
N PHE A 100 -2.56 11.97 11.90
CA PHE A 100 -3.81 12.44 11.34
C PHE A 100 -3.54 13.65 10.48
N ILE A 101 -3.87 13.56 9.19
CA ILE A 101 -3.73 14.64 8.22
C ILE A 101 -5.12 15.05 7.78
N LYS A 102 -5.43 16.34 7.87
CA LYS A 102 -6.69 16.89 7.38
C LYS A 102 -6.43 18.00 6.37
N ILE A 103 -7.04 17.87 5.20
CA ILE A 103 -7.08 18.91 4.17
C ILE A 103 -8.46 19.55 4.20
N LYS A 104 -8.51 20.87 4.47
CA LYS A 104 -9.77 21.62 4.61
C LYS A 104 -10.50 21.76 3.28
N GLU A 105 -11.81 21.89 3.39
CA GLU A 105 -12.73 22.07 2.25
C GLU A 105 -12.24 23.16 1.28
N ARG A 106 -12.33 22.88 -0.03
CA ARG A 106 -11.94 23.78 -1.13
C ARG A 106 -10.48 24.22 -1.15
N LYS A 107 -9.61 23.56 -0.40
CA LYS A 107 -8.16 23.83 -0.45
C LYS A 107 -7.49 22.95 -1.49
N LYS A 108 -6.69 23.57 -2.34
CA LYS A 108 -5.82 22.90 -3.28
C LYS A 108 -4.38 22.98 -2.75
N ILE A 109 -3.84 21.86 -2.33
CA ILE A 109 -2.49 21.78 -1.78
C ILE A 109 -1.52 21.54 -2.94
N GLU A 110 -0.59 22.49 -3.14
CA GLU A 110 0.30 22.50 -4.30
C GLU A 110 1.50 21.59 -4.15
N HIS A 111 2.08 21.53 -2.93
CA HIS A 111 3.26 20.72 -2.66
C HIS A 111 2.89 19.44 -1.92
N PRO A 112 3.52 18.29 -2.23
CA PRO A 112 3.25 17.04 -1.54
C PRO A 112 3.50 17.12 -0.03
N ILE A 113 2.70 16.39 0.73
CA ILE A 113 2.90 16.16 2.16
C ILE A 113 3.64 14.84 2.32
N TYR A 114 4.78 14.85 3.01
CA TYR A 114 5.61 13.68 3.20
C TYR A 114 5.49 13.15 4.63
N LEU A 115 5.31 11.84 4.75
CA LEU A 115 5.48 11.05 5.95
C LEU A 115 6.62 10.06 5.69
N THR A 116 7.71 10.16 6.44
CA THR A 116 8.89 9.30 6.23
C THR A 116 9.23 8.56 7.51
N TYR A 117 9.24 7.24 7.44
CA TYR A 117 9.60 6.32 8.51
C TYR A 117 10.88 5.60 8.13
N VAL A 118 11.91 5.65 8.98
CA VAL A 118 13.20 5.04 8.70
C VAL A 118 13.55 4.03 9.78
N ALA A 119 13.53 2.75 9.42
CA ALA A 119 13.93 1.67 10.31
C ALA A 119 15.46 1.58 10.44
N ASP A 120 15.94 1.37 11.65
CA ASP A 120 17.34 1.16 12.01
C ASP A 120 17.45 0.24 13.24
N LYS A 121 18.64 0.03 13.76
CA LYS A 121 18.87 -0.81 14.96
C LYS A 121 18.11 -0.38 16.19
N GLU A 122 17.91 0.92 16.37
CA GLU A 122 17.19 1.48 17.54
C GLU A 122 15.69 1.54 17.26
N ASN A 123 15.30 1.82 16.02
CA ASN A 123 13.95 1.97 15.52
C ASN A 123 13.55 0.78 14.62
N ASN A 124 13.56 -0.43 15.17
CA ASN A 124 13.32 -1.65 14.38
C ASN A 124 11.94 -2.29 14.63
N PHE A 125 11.05 -1.61 15.34
CA PHE A 125 9.69 -2.01 15.58
C PHE A 125 8.76 -0.83 15.28
N LEU A 126 8.13 -0.83 14.11
CA LEU A 126 7.18 0.19 13.68
C LEU A 126 5.77 -0.41 13.62
N VAL A 127 4.86 0.18 14.35
CA VAL A 127 3.42 -0.04 14.21
C VAL A 127 2.77 1.33 14.04
N ASP A 128 2.45 1.70 12.81
CA ASP A 128 1.92 3.02 12.52
C ASP A 128 0.44 3.01 12.14
N TYR A 129 -0.23 4.06 12.56
CA TYR A 129 -1.64 4.28 12.24
C TYR A 129 -1.81 5.68 11.63
N ASN A 130 -1.97 5.73 10.30
CA ASN A 130 -2.13 6.97 9.56
C ASN A 130 -3.57 7.13 9.08
N VAL A 131 -4.14 8.31 9.33
CA VAL A 131 -5.49 8.67 8.89
C VAL A 131 -5.44 9.99 8.12
N ILE A 132 -5.97 9.98 6.91
CA ILE A 132 -5.97 11.13 6.00
C ILE A 132 -7.42 11.47 5.68
N GLU A 133 -7.83 12.67 5.98
CA GLU A 133 -9.12 13.24 5.61
C GLU A 133 -8.92 14.38 4.62
N VAL A 134 -9.48 14.22 3.43
CA VAL A 134 -9.54 15.31 2.42
C VAL A 134 -10.98 15.70 2.28
N GLU A 135 -11.33 16.90 2.76
CA GLU A 135 -12.71 17.41 2.73
C GLU A 135 -13.20 17.70 1.31
N ASP A 136 -14.47 18.04 1.17
CA ASP A 136 -15.12 18.26 -0.12
C ASP A 136 -14.43 19.35 -0.94
N PHE A 137 -14.31 19.14 -2.26
CA PHE A 137 -13.68 20.04 -3.22
C PHE A 137 -12.19 20.33 -2.96
N ALA A 138 -11.54 19.57 -2.08
CA ALA A 138 -10.12 19.73 -1.78
C ALA A 138 -9.25 18.80 -2.62
N SER A 139 -7.97 19.15 -2.76
CA SER A 139 -7.01 18.29 -3.45
C SER A 139 -5.66 18.30 -2.77
N ALA A 140 -5.02 17.12 -2.70
CA ALA A 140 -3.68 16.97 -2.12
C ALA A 140 -2.95 15.74 -2.66
N THR A 141 -1.62 15.81 -2.62
CA THR A 141 -0.72 14.65 -2.80
C THR A 141 -0.05 14.32 -1.48
N ILE A 142 -0.15 13.07 -1.05
CA ILE A 142 0.50 12.59 0.17
C ILE A 142 1.47 11.46 -0.21
N ILE A 143 2.71 11.57 0.25
CA ILE A 143 3.77 10.59 0.02
C ILE A 143 4.13 9.95 1.35
N ILE A 144 4.01 8.62 1.45
CA ILE A 144 4.31 7.84 2.65
C ILE A 144 5.44 6.88 2.32
N SER A 145 6.58 7.02 3.00
CA SER A 145 7.78 6.23 2.73
C SER A 145 8.22 5.43 3.95
N TYR A 146 8.49 4.15 3.74
CA TYR A 146 9.03 3.20 4.71
C TYR A 146 10.38 2.71 4.22
N ASN A 147 11.47 3.12 4.85
CA ASN A 147 12.83 2.87 4.42
C ASN A 147 13.65 2.19 5.54
N SER A 148 14.80 1.60 5.20
CA SER A 148 15.81 1.18 6.17
C SER A 148 17.09 1.97 5.94
N SER A 149 17.74 2.45 7.03
CA SER A 149 19.04 3.11 6.96
C SER A 149 20.22 2.17 7.24
N ASP A 150 19.94 0.94 7.70
CA ASP A 150 20.93 -0.09 7.94
C ASP A 150 20.36 -1.50 7.62
N ASP A 151 21.10 -2.55 7.95
CA ASP A 151 20.72 -3.94 7.71
C ASP A 151 20.08 -4.65 8.91
N ALA A 152 19.60 -3.89 9.89
CA ALA A 152 18.95 -4.44 11.07
C ALA A 152 17.62 -5.12 10.69
N GLU A 153 17.32 -6.24 11.35
CA GLU A 153 15.99 -6.85 11.24
C GLU A 153 14.93 -5.89 11.80
N SER A 154 13.91 -5.59 11.03
CA SER A 154 12.82 -4.73 11.47
C SER A 154 11.44 -5.37 11.23
N TYR A 155 10.49 -4.92 12.03
CA TYR A 155 9.08 -5.29 11.94
C TYR A 155 8.24 -4.05 11.69
N HIS A 156 7.39 -4.13 10.67
CA HIS A 156 6.41 -3.10 10.36
C HIS A 156 5.00 -3.69 10.28
N ASN A 157 4.04 -3.02 10.97
CA ASN A 157 2.61 -3.27 10.81
C ASN A 157 1.88 -1.93 10.65
N GLY A 158 1.61 -1.53 9.41
CA GLY A 158 1.00 -0.26 9.05
C GLY A 158 -0.51 -0.35 8.84
N VAL A 159 -1.23 0.68 9.30
CA VAL A 159 -2.62 0.94 8.91
C VAL A 159 -2.75 2.32 8.30
N ILE A 160 -3.26 2.39 7.07
CA ILE A 160 -3.53 3.65 6.35
C ILE A 160 -5.03 3.73 6.07
N LYS A 161 -5.68 4.81 6.49
CA LYS A 161 -7.07 5.12 6.14
C LYS A 161 -7.16 6.47 5.44
N VAL A 162 -7.85 6.50 4.30
CA VAL A 162 -8.07 7.74 3.55
C VAL A 162 -9.58 7.94 3.39
N PHE A 163 -10.03 9.15 3.70
CA PHE A 163 -11.41 9.60 3.50
C PHE A 163 -11.40 10.76 2.51
N ALA A 164 -11.82 10.47 1.29
CA ALA A 164 -11.89 11.44 0.20
C ALA A 164 -13.32 11.98 0.07
N GLY A 165 -13.49 13.26 0.34
CA GLY A 165 -14.75 13.97 0.29
C GLY A 165 -15.31 14.09 -1.13
N ALA A 166 -16.54 14.61 -1.25
CA ALA A 166 -17.17 14.80 -2.55
C ALA A 166 -16.38 15.82 -3.41
N ASN A 167 -16.23 15.53 -4.71
CA ASN A 167 -15.47 16.36 -5.65
C ASN A 167 -14.00 16.60 -5.23
N SER A 168 -13.45 15.78 -4.37
CA SER A 168 -12.03 15.85 -3.99
C SER A 168 -11.14 15.16 -5.03
N ASN A 169 -9.85 15.54 -5.06
CA ASN A 169 -8.86 14.88 -5.90
C ASN A 169 -7.62 14.54 -5.05
N VAL A 170 -7.42 13.27 -4.78
CA VAL A 170 -6.40 12.79 -3.84
C VAL A 170 -5.40 11.90 -4.55
N LYS A 171 -4.11 12.19 -4.39
CA LYS A 171 -3.02 11.33 -4.83
C LYS A 171 -2.28 10.79 -3.60
N ILE A 172 -2.25 9.49 -3.45
CA ILE A 172 -1.45 8.81 -2.41
C ILE A 172 -0.32 8.04 -3.11
N ILE A 173 0.90 8.27 -2.68
CA ILE A 173 2.08 7.53 -3.15
C ILE A 173 2.69 6.85 -1.93
N LYS A 174 2.58 5.53 -1.86
CA LYS A 174 3.18 4.73 -0.81
C LYS A 174 4.40 4.00 -1.36
N ILE A 175 5.52 4.11 -0.63
CA ILE A 175 6.81 3.55 -1.03
C ILE A 175 7.36 2.70 0.12
N GLN A 176 7.74 1.46 -0.16
CA GLN A 176 8.35 0.58 0.80
C GLN A 176 9.66 0.01 0.21
N THR A 177 10.80 0.40 0.83
CA THR A 177 12.17 -0.04 0.50
C THR A 177 12.89 -0.59 1.74
N LEU A 178 12.14 -1.23 2.64
CA LEU A 178 12.72 -1.88 3.82
C LEU A 178 13.74 -2.96 3.41
N ASN A 179 14.79 -3.14 4.20
CA ASN A 179 15.87 -4.06 3.90
C ASN A 179 15.44 -5.55 3.83
N THR A 180 16.34 -6.42 3.38
CA THR A 180 16.10 -7.86 3.19
C THR A 180 15.94 -8.70 4.45
N LYS A 181 16.04 -8.11 5.64
CA LYS A 181 15.80 -8.78 6.93
C LYS A 181 14.48 -8.34 7.56
N SER A 182 13.81 -7.37 6.94
CA SER A 182 12.59 -6.76 7.45
C SER A 182 11.33 -7.54 7.08
N ARG A 183 10.29 -7.38 7.88
CA ARG A 183 8.96 -7.92 7.64
C ARG A 183 7.94 -6.79 7.61
N ASN A 184 7.22 -6.68 6.51
CA ASN A 184 6.21 -5.65 6.26
C ASN A 184 4.81 -6.26 6.19
N PHE A 185 3.89 -5.74 6.99
CA PHE A 185 2.47 -6.09 6.99
C PHE A 185 1.66 -4.80 6.94
N GLU A 186 0.93 -4.58 5.87
CA GLU A 186 0.20 -3.33 5.68
C GLU A 186 -1.25 -3.55 5.33
N SER A 187 -2.11 -2.79 5.98
CA SER A 187 -3.53 -2.77 5.74
C SER A 187 -3.99 -1.37 5.39
N SER A 188 -4.58 -1.16 4.23
CA SER A 188 -5.03 0.17 3.83
C SER A 188 -6.44 0.16 3.27
N LYS A 189 -7.15 1.28 3.48
CA LYS A 189 -8.43 1.53 2.84
C LYS A 189 -8.60 2.98 2.44
N ILE A 190 -9.34 3.15 1.36
CA ILE A 190 -9.76 4.45 0.86
C ILE A 190 -11.28 4.44 0.72
N GLU A 191 -11.96 5.47 1.23
CA GLU A 191 -13.38 5.70 1.05
C GLU A 191 -13.59 6.95 0.22
N VAL A 192 -14.27 6.82 -0.93
CA VAL A 192 -14.43 7.91 -1.91
C VAL A 192 -15.91 8.28 -2.01
N LYS A 193 -16.22 9.55 -1.74
CA LYS A 193 -17.56 10.14 -1.91
C LYS A 193 -17.80 10.62 -3.34
N GLY A 194 -19.01 11.06 -3.61
CA GLY A 194 -19.51 11.39 -4.94
C GLY A 194 -18.61 12.34 -5.74
N GLN A 195 -18.30 11.97 -6.98
CA GLN A 195 -17.39 12.70 -7.88
C GLN A 195 -15.97 12.91 -7.31
N GLY A 196 -15.62 12.26 -6.19
CA GLY A 196 -14.26 12.23 -5.68
C GLY A 196 -13.38 11.31 -6.53
N ILE A 197 -12.12 11.68 -6.68
CA ILE A 197 -11.13 10.92 -7.47
C ILE A 197 -9.94 10.61 -6.58
N VAL A 198 -9.56 9.33 -6.53
CA VAL A 198 -8.34 8.92 -5.81
C VAL A 198 -7.41 8.15 -6.74
N ASN A 199 -6.15 8.56 -6.75
CA ASN A 199 -5.05 7.85 -7.40
C ASN A 199 -4.12 7.29 -6.30
N TYR A 200 -4.03 5.97 -6.20
CA TYR A 200 -3.19 5.26 -5.23
C TYR A 200 -2.05 4.53 -5.92
N TYR A 201 -0.82 4.98 -5.69
CA TYR A 201 0.41 4.36 -6.17
C TYR A 201 1.08 3.64 -5.02
N SER A 202 1.38 2.34 -5.18
CA SER A 202 2.06 1.51 -4.18
C SER A 202 3.33 0.92 -4.78
N VAL A 203 4.49 1.29 -4.24
CA VAL A 203 5.81 0.83 -4.71
C VAL A 203 6.41 -0.10 -3.65
N GLU A 204 6.44 -1.41 -3.97
CA GLU A 204 6.82 -2.50 -3.07
C GLU A 204 8.16 -3.10 -3.51
N LEU A 205 9.25 -2.53 -3.06
CA LEU A 205 10.59 -2.99 -3.46
C LEU A 205 11.33 -3.71 -2.33
N GLY A 206 10.93 -3.50 -1.07
CA GLY A 206 11.67 -3.98 0.10
C GLY A 206 11.06 -5.17 0.83
N ALA A 207 11.60 -5.43 2.01
CA ALA A 207 11.28 -6.46 2.98
C ALA A 207 11.50 -7.92 2.51
N GLN A 208 11.91 -8.79 3.41
CA GLN A 208 12.00 -10.24 3.18
C GLN A 208 10.63 -10.88 3.06
N VAL A 209 9.71 -10.42 3.89
CA VAL A 209 8.29 -10.78 3.84
C VAL A 209 7.51 -9.51 3.67
N ASN A 210 6.75 -9.40 2.60
CA ASN A 210 5.93 -8.24 2.29
C ASN A 210 4.49 -8.68 2.04
N ALA A 211 3.59 -8.35 2.94
CA ALA A 211 2.17 -8.60 2.81
C ALA A 211 1.39 -7.27 2.86
N VAL A 212 0.67 -6.97 1.80
CA VAL A 212 -0.12 -5.74 1.65
C VAL A 212 -1.54 -6.09 1.26
N SER A 213 -2.53 -5.50 1.92
CA SER A 213 -3.93 -5.55 1.49
C SER A 213 -4.53 -4.15 1.48
N HIS A 214 -4.96 -3.72 0.31
CA HIS A 214 -5.57 -2.43 0.03
C HIS A 214 -7.00 -2.60 -0.46
N THR A 215 -7.92 -1.75 0.01
CA THR A 215 -9.30 -1.73 -0.48
C THR A 215 -9.77 -0.29 -0.71
N SER A 216 -10.21 0.00 -1.95
CA SER A 216 -10.89 1.24 -2.31
C SER A 216 -12.40 1.04 -2.32
N TYR A 217 -13.14 1.90 -1.64
CA TYR A 217 -14.61 1.91 -1.58
C TYR A 217 -15.16 3.10 -2.34
N LEU A 218 -15.85 2.87 -3.43
CA LEU A 218 -16.55 3.87 -4.23
C LEU A 218 -17.99 3.98 -3.71
N LEU A 219 -18.21 4.87 -2.74
CA LEU A 219 -19.40 4.90 -1.91
C LEU A 219 -20.59 5.58 -2.56
N GLU A 220 -20.33 6.61 -3.36
CA GLU A 220 -21.36 7.48 -3.94
C GLU A 220 -21.17 7.61 -5.46
N ASP A 221 -22.20 8.13 -6.12
CA ASP A 221 -22.26 8.23 -7.60
C ASP A 221 -21.08 9.01 -8.19
N ASN A 222 -20.56 8.49 -9.33
CA ASN A 222 -19.46 9.05 -10.11
C ASN A 222 -18.15 9.18 -9.32
N SER A 223 -17.94 8.43 -8.24
CA SER A 223 -16.64 8.36 -7.57
C SER A 223 -15.67 7.46 -8.33
N GLU A 224 -14.37 7.75 -8.25
CA GLU A 224 -13.34 7.09 -9.01
C GLU A 224 -12.15 6.67 -8.15
N ALA A 225 -11.60 5.47 -8.40
CA ALA A 225 -10.36 5.00 -7.76
C ALA A 225 -9.45 4.31 -8.77
N TYR A 226 -8.22 4.80 -8.89
CA TYR A 226 -7.18 4.25 -9.74
C TYR A 226 -6.03 3.75 -8.88
N VAL A 227 -5.72 2.46 -8.96
CA VAL A 227 -4.74 1.78 -8.09
C VAL A 227 -3.61 1.22 -8.93
N PHE A 228 -2.39 1.65 -8.67
CA PHE A 228 -1.19 1.33 -9.45
C PHE A 228 -0.11 0.67 -8.57
N PRO A 229 -0.23 -0.61 -8.26
CA PRO A 229 0.80 -1.32 -7.52
C PRO A 229 1.99 -1.70 -8.42
N GLY A 230 3.20 -1.33 -7.97
CA GLY A 230 4.47 -1.76 -8.55
C GLY A 230 5.27 -2.60 -7.55
N TYR A 231 5.84 -3.72 -7.97
CA TYR A 231 6.60 -4.59 -7.07
C TYR A 231 7.80 -5.24 -7.74
N LEU A 232 8.87 -5.43 -6.96
CA LEU A 232 10.00 -6.29 -7.32
C LEU A 232 10.15 -7.39 -6.26
N ALA A 233 10.03 -8.64 -6.67
CA ALA A 233 10.29 -9.80 -5.82
C ALA A 233 11.58 -10.50 -6.31
N ASP A 234 12.67 -10.39 -5.56
CA ASP A 234 13.98 -10.94 -5.86
C ASP A 234 14.54 -11.72 -4.66
N GLY A 235 15.67 -12.41 -4.85
CA GLY A 235 16.24 -13.29 -3.84
C GLY A 235 15.28 -14.44 -3.49
N ASP A 236 15.01 -14.63 -2.22
CA ASP A 236 14.05 -15.60 -1.69
C ASP A 236 12.83 -14.97 -1.00
N ARG A 237 12.55 -13.69 -1.36
CA ARG A 237 11.46 -12.89 -0.79
C ARG A 237 10.09 -13.54 -0.97
N LYS A 238 9.22 -13.24 -0.01
CA LYS A 238 7.83 -13.68 0.01
C LYS A 238 6.92 -12.47 -0.05
N VAL A 239 6.26 -12.30 -1.19
CA VAL A 239 5.43 -11.13 -1.51
C VAL A 239 3.99 -11.57 -1.70
N ASP A 240 3.08 -11.04 -0.89
CA ASP A 240 1.64 -11.30 -0.93
C ASP A 240 0.89 -9.98 -1.02
N LEU A 241 0.37 -9.65 -2.19
CA LEU A 241 -0.26 -8.37 -2.50
C LEU A 241 -1.73 -8.59 -2.84
N GLU A 242 -2.60 -7.82 -2.21
CA GLU A 242 -4.03 -7.81 -2.49
C GLU A 242 -4.53 -6.39 -2.67
N TYR A 243 -5.14 -6.14 -3.81
CA TYR A 243 -5.77 -4.86 -4.14
C TYR A 243 -7.21 -5.08 -4.54
N SER A 244 -8.12 -4.35 -3.92
CA SER A 244 -9.55 -4.52 -4.11
C SER A 244 -10.24 -3.19 -4.38
N THR A 245 -11.25 -3.19 -5.25
CA THR A 245 -12.18 -2.06 -5.43
C THR A 245 -13.61 -2.54 -5.24
N VAL A 246 -14.37 -1.82 -4.42
CA VAL A 246 -15.77 -2.13 -4.08
C VAL A 246 -16.66 -0.99 -4.54
N PHE A 247 -17.58 -1.28 -5.42
CA PHE A 247 -18.48 -0.32 -6.07
C PHE A 247 -19.85 -0.33 -5.38
N TYR A 248 -20.24 0.78 -4.77
CA TYR A 248 -21.55 1.02 -4.18
C TYR A 248 -22.35 2.09 -4.93
N GLY A 249 -21.70 3.17 -5.35
CA GLY A 249 -22.31 4.25 -6.11
C GLY A 249 -22.55 3.85 -7.56
N ARG A 250 -23.42 4.59 -8.24
CA ARG A 250 -23.71 4.42 -9.67
C ARG A 250 -22.66 5.16 -10.52
N LYS A 251 -22.38 4.63 -11.72
CA LYS A 251 -21.44 5.26 -12.68
C LYS A 251 -20.06 5.51 -12.06
N THR A 252 -19.63 4.64 -11.19
CA THR A 252 -18.31 4.71 -10.58
C THR A 252 -17.27 4.04 -11.46
N LEU A 253 -16.02 4.50 -11.38
CA LEU A 253 -14.90 3.95 -12.16
C LEU A 253 -13.82 3.42 -11.22
N GLY A 254 -13.35 2.20 -11.48
CA GLY A 254 -12.31 1.58 -10.68
C GLY A 254 -11.31 0.79 -11.52
N ASP A 255 -10.04 1.20 -11.49
CA ASP A 255 -8.98 0.51 -12.22
C ASP A 255 -7.86 0.05 -11.28
N ILE A 256 -7.43 -1.21 -11.43
CA ILE A 256 -6.24 -1.77 -10.76
C ILE A 256 -5.24 -2.19 -11.82
N HIS A 257 -4.07 -1.57 -11.86
CA HIS A 257 -3.02 -1.84 -12.84
C HIS A 257 -1.73 -2.27 -12.16
N GLY A 258 -1.62 -3.56 -11.81
CA GLY A 258 -0.43 -4.16 -11.20
C GLY A 258 0.71 -4.32 -12.20
N ARG A 259 1.93 -3.95 -11.80
CA ARG A 259 3.15 -4.14 -12.58
C ARG A 259 4.27 -4.65 -11.70
N GLY A 260 5.01 -5.65 -12.18
CA GLY A 260 6.10 -6.16 -11.38
C GLY A 260 7.10 -7.03 -12.12
N ALA A 261 8.18 -7.34 -11.41
CA ALA A 261 9.17 -8.30 -11.86
C ALA A 261 9.46 -9.32 -10.75
N VAL A 262 9.75 -10.56 -11.16
CA VAL A 262 10.05 -11.65 -10.22
C VAL A 262 11.30 -12.35 -10.72
N LYS A 263 12.28 -12.55 -9.81
CA LYS A 263 13.56 -13.21 -10.14
C LYS A 263 14.06 -14.11 -9.01
N ASP A 264 15.18 -14.77 -9.27
CA ASP A 264 15.91 -15.70 -8.38
C ASP A 264 15.02 -16.86 -7.90
N THR A 265 14.63 -16.91 -6.63
CA THR A 265 13.77 -17.95 -6.04
C THR A 265 12.55 -17.37 -5.32
N ALA A 266 12.24 -16.12 -5.61
CA ALA A 266 11.16 -15.39 -4.94
C ALA A 266 9.78 -16.05 -5.16
N THR A 267 8.92 -15.87 -4.16
CA THR A 267 7.51 -16.26 -4.23
C THR A 267 6.64 -15.03 -4.22
N LYS A 268 5.76 -14.87 -5.21
CA LYS A 268 4.80 -13.78 -5.32
C LYS A 268 3.36 -14.29 -5.47
N VAL A 269 2.47 -13.71 -4.72
CA VAL A 269 1.01 -13.81 -4.90
C VAL A 269 0.46 -12.41 -5.11
N PHE A 270 -0.30 -12.23 -6.18
CA PHE A 270 -1.05 -11.00 -6.44
C PHE A 270 -2.54 -11.34 -6.54
N ARG A 271 -3.38 -10.59 -5.86
CA ARG A 271 -4.84 -10.67 -5.95
C ARG A 271 -5.38 -9.31 -6.34
N GLY A 272 -6.09 -9.27 -7.46
CA GLY A 272 -6.87 -8.12 -7.89
C GLY A 272 -8.35 -8.47 -7.79
N ASN A 273 -9.11 -7.71 -7.00
CA ASN A 273 -10.51 -8.03 -6.74
C ASN A 273 -11.42 -6.84 -7.07
N MET A 274 -12.52 -7.12 -7.75
CA MET A 274 -13.58 -6.15 -8.00
C MET A 274 -14.92 -6.66 -7.50
N TYR A 275 -15.62 -5.84 -6.74
CA TYR A 275 -16.90 -6.17 -6.12
C TYR A 275 -17.96 -5.14 -6.50
N PHE A 276 -18.78 -5.43 -7.50
CA PHE A 276 -19.95 -4.62 -7.86
C PHE A 276 -21.12 -4.98 -6.96
N LYS A 277 -21.47 -4.07 -6.06
CA LYS A 277 -22.59 -4.26 -5.15
C LYS A 277 -23.90 -3.89 -5.80
N GLN A 278 -25.00 -4.50 -5.34
CA GLN A 278 -26.33 -4.15 -5.81
C GLN A 278 -26.57 -2.64 -5.68
N GLY A 279 -27.02 -2.00 -6.75
CA GLY A 279 -27.21 -0.56 -6.86
C GLY A 279 -26.06 0.19 -7.56
N ALA A 280 -24.91 -0.45 -7.81
CA ALA A 280 -23.76 0.13 -8.52
C ALA A 280 -23.94 0.21 -10.06
N SER A 281 -25.16 0.43 -10.56
CA SER A 281 -25.44 0.38 -11.99
C SER A 281 -24.62 1.37 -12.80
N LYS A 282 -24.24 0.97 -14.02
CA LYS A 282 -23.39 1.72 -14.98
C LYS A 282 -21.98 1.98 -14.47
N SER A 283 -21.54 1.21 -13.49
CA SER A 283 -20.16 1.29 -13.04
C SER A 283 -19.25 0.44 -13.93
N GLU A 284 -17.99 0.90 -14.06
CA GLU A 284 -16.97 0.23 -14.86
C GLU A 284 -15.77 -0.10 -13.97
N GLY A 285 -15.27 -1.32 -14.08
CA GLY A 285 -14.11 -1.78 -13.34
C GLY A 285 -13.16 -2.58 -14.21
N ARG A 286 -11.86 -2.28 -14.14
CA ARG A 286 -10.81 -3.01 -14.84
C ARG A 286 -9.73 -3.42 -13.87
N GLU A 287 -9.36 -4.69 -13.90
CA GLU A 287 -8.26 -5.21 -13.10
C GLU A 287 -7.26 -5.91 -14.01
N GLY A 288 -5.98 -5.59 -13.83
CA GLY A 288 -4.94 -6.25 -14.59
C GLY A 288 -3.59 -6.30 -13.90
N GLU A 289 -2.88 -7.40 -14.10
CA GLU A 289 -1.49 -7.56 -13.66
C GLU A 289 -0.58 -7.87 -14.85
N PHE A 290 0.54 -7.15 -14.93
CA PHE A 290 1.67 -7.45 -15.80
C PHE A 290 2.89 -7.83 -14.96
N ALA A 291 3.31 -9.09 -15.05
CA ALA A 291 4.48 -9.58 -14.33
C ALA A 291 5.55 -10.11 -15.30
N ILE A 292 6.77 -9.62 -15.16
CA ILE A 292 7.94 -10.07 -15.92
C ILE A 292 8.68 -11.13 -15.11
N LEU A 293 8.84 -12.31 -15.69
CA LEU A 293 9.57 -13.43 -15.11
C LEU A 293 11.01 -13.43 -15.62
N LEU A 294 11.97 -13.20 -14.72
CA LEU A 294 13.38 -13.08 -15.07
C LEU A 294 14.11 -14.42 -14.92
N ASP A 295 13.63 -15.31 -14.07
CA ASP A 295 14.21 -16.60 -13.76
C ASP A 295 13.21 -17.77 -13.83
N LYS A 296 13.74 -19.02 -13.70
CA LYS A 296 12.93 -20.25 -13.81
C LYS A 296 12.46 -20.79 -12.45
N ASN A 297 13.19 -20.51 -11.37
CA ASN A 297 12.96 -21.12 -10.05
C ASN A 297 12.05 -20.28 -9.15
N ILE A 298 11.27 -19.39 -9.74
CA ILE A 298 10.32 -18.51 -9.08
C ILE A 298 8.96 -19.18 -8.90
N ASN A 299 8.21 -18.75 -7.88
CA ASN A 299 6.85 -19.21 -7.64
C ASN A 299 5.87 -18.02 -7.74
N VAL A 300 5.02 -18.02 -8.74
CA VAL A 300 4.18 -16.86 -9.09
C VAL A 300 2.72 -17.28 -9.19
N HIS A 301 1.87 -16.55 -8.45
CA HIS A 301 0.42 -16.68 -8.51
C HIS A 301 -0.20 -15.32 -8.82
N SER A 302 -1.12 -15.29 -9.78
CA SER A 302 -2.01 -14.15 -10.07
C SER A 302 -3.44 -14.64 -9.99
N ILE A 303 -4.25 -13.96 -9.21
CA ILE A 303 -5.60 -14.41 -8.85
C ILE A 303 -6.55 -13.22 -9.02
N PRO A 304 -6.97 -12.92 -10.26
CA PRO A 304 -8.01 -11.94 -10.49
C PRO A 304 -9.36 -12.48 -10.03
N THR A 305 -10.19 -11.60 -9.45
CA THR A 305 -11.54 -11.97 -8.99
C THR A 305 -12.53 -10.87 -9.31
N LEU A 306 -13.64 -11.25 -9.91
CA LEU A 306 -14.74 -10.36 -10.27
C LEU A 306 -16.05 -10.89 -9.65
N PHE A 307 -16.65 -10.11 -8.75
CA PHE A 307 -17.93 -10.40 -8.13
C PHE A 307 -18.96 -9.34 -8.56
N CYS A 308 -20.03 -9.78 -9.21
CA CYS A 308 -21.09 -8.91 -9.71
C CYS A 308 -22.41 -9.25 -9.03
N ASP A 309 -22.85 -8.40 -8.09
CA ASP A 309 -24.17 -8.42 -7.49
C ASP A 309 -25.14 -7.47 -8.25
N GLU A 310 -24.67 -6.81 -9.34
CA GLU A 310 -25.40 -5.87 -10.20
C GLU A 310 -25.22 -6.28 -11.67
N ASP A 311 -26.31 -6.21 -12.45
CA ASP A 311 -26.31 -6.67 -13.85
C ASP A 311 -25.83 -5.59 -14.86
N ASP A 312 -26.10 -4.31 -14.57
CA ASP A 312 -25.78 -3.16 -15.47
C ASP A 312 -24.39 -2.57 -15.15
N VAL A 313 -23.33 -3.40 -15.29
CA VAL A 313 -21.95 -3.01 -15.04
C VAL A 313 -21.01 -3.53 -16.13
N ILE A 314 -19.84 -2.93 -16.26
CA ILE A 314 -18.75 -3.40 -17.12
C ILE A 314 -17.58 -3.81 -16.20
N GLY A 315 -17.25 -5.10 -16.21
CA GLY A 315 -16.13 -5.65 -15.44
C GLY A 315 -15.15 -6.37 -16.39
N GLU A 316 -13.90 -5.97 -16.36
CA GLU A 316 -12.82 -6.60 -17.13
C GLU A 316 -11.68 -7.01 -16.22
N HIS A 317 -11.15 -8.21 -16.41
CA HIS A 317 -9.92 -8.63 -15.75
C HIS A 317 -8.96 -9.32 -16.71
N TYR A 318 -7.65 -9.15 -16.48
CA TYR A 318 -6.62 -9.82 -17.24
C TYR A 318 -5.36 -10.06 -16.39
N ALA A 319 -4.60 -11.10 -16.73
CA ALA A 319 -3.29 -11.34 -16.16
C ALA A 319 -2.31 -11.66 -17.30
N SER A 320 -1.25 -10.88 -17.39
CA SER A 320 -0.15 -11.11 -18.35
C SER A 320 1.12 -11.41 -17.58
N ILE A 321 1.42 -12.70 -17.46
CA ILE A 321 2.61 -13.18 -16.76
C ILE A 321 3.49 -13.89 -17.77
N GLY A 322 4.67 -13.37 -18.02
CA GLY A 322 5.55 -13.91 -19.03
C GLY A 322 7.02 -13.60 -18.81
N LYS A 323 7.86 -14.37 -19.50
CA LYS A 323 9.29 -14.05 -19.61
C LYS A 323 9.49 -12.73 -20.36
N VAL A 324 10.68 -12.18 -20.25
CA VAL A 324 11.12 -11.05 -21.08
C VAL A 324 10.83 -11.38 -22.55
N ASN A 325 10.24 -10.44 -23.28
CA ASN A 325 9.94 -10.62 -24.69
C ASN A 325 11.24 -10.78 -25.49
N GLU A 326 11.43 -11.97 -26.06
CA GLU A 326 12.67 -12.33 -26.76
C GLU A 326 12.93 -11.43 -27.99
N SER A 327 11.90 -10.98 -28.68
CA SER A 327 12.05 -10.07 -29.82
C SER A 327 12.50 -8.67 -29.39
N GLN A 328 11.97 -8.16 -28.29
CA GLN A 328 12.42 -6.88 -27.70
C GLN A 328 13.86 -7.00 -27.19
N LEU A 329 14.16 -8.10 -26.49
CA LEU A 329 15.50 -8.38 -26.00
C LEU A 329 16.51 -8.45 -27.14
N PHE A 330 16.21 -9.23 -28.18
CA PHE A 330 17.05 -9.34 -29.38
C PHE A 330 17.24 -7.98 -30.06
N TYR A 331 16.18 -7.20 -30.22
CA TYR A 331 16.26 -5.85 -30.80
C TYR A 331 17.22 -4.94 -30.03
N LEU A 332 17.10 -4.88 -28.70
CA LEU A 332 17.98 -4.07 -27.85
C LEU A 332 19.44 -4.54 -27.91
N MET A 333 19.65 -5.86 -27.90
CA MET A 333 20.99 -6.44 -28.06
C MET A 333 21.60 -6.15 -29.43
N SER A 334 20.81 -6.17 -30.50
CA SER A 334 21.25 -5.81 -31.86
C SER A 334 21.65 -4.34 -32.00
N ARG A 335 21.18 -3.49 -31.06
CA ARG A 335 21.58 -2.09 -30.94
C ARG A 335 22.78 -1.85 -30.03
N GLY A 336 23.45 -2.93 -29.59
CA GLY A 336 24.71 -2.88 -28.83
C GLY A 336 24.56 -2.96 -27.31
N LEU A 337 23.34 -3.20 -26.77
CA LEU A 337 23.18 -3.42 -25.34
C LEU A 337 23.58 -4.85 -24.95
N SER A 338 24.21 -5.01 -23.79
CA SER A 338 24.37 -6.36 -23.22
C SER A 338 23.00 -6.93 -22.83
N GLU A 339 22.88 -8.26 -22.72
CA GLU A 339 21.62 -8.91 -22.32
C GLU A 339 21.13 -8.39 -20.95
N SER A 340 22.03 -8.26 -19.97
CA SER A 340 21.71 -7.72 -18.65
C SER A 340 21.14 -6.30 -18.76
N ARG A 341 21.80 -5.38 -19.49
CA ARG A 341 21.31 -4.00 -19.64
C ARG A 341 19.99 -3.92 -20.39
N ALA A 342 19.78 -4.79 -21.38
CA ALA A 342 18.53 -4.86 -22.13
C ALA A 342 17.37 -5.34 -21.23
N LYS A 343 17.60 -6.36 -20.39
CA LYS A 343 16.61 -6.83 -19.38
C LYS A 343 16.25 -5.72 -18.39
N LYS A 344 17.25 -5.02 -17.85
CA LYS A 344 17.03 -3.87 -16.95
C LYS A 344 16.12 -2.84 -17.60
N LEU A 345 16.44 -2.39 -18.81
CA LEU A 345 15.66 -1.39 -19.52
C LEU A 345 14.20 -1.84 -19.77
N ILE A 346 13.97 -3.11 -20.05
CA ILE A 346 12.62 -3.66 -20.23
C ILE A 346 11.85 -3.59 -18.91
N VAL A 347 12.45 -4.00 -17.80
CA VAL A 347 11.80 -3.94 -16.47
C VAL A 347 11.57 -2.49 -16.05
N GLU A 348 12.55 -1.61 -16.13
CA GLU A 348 12.40 -0.18 -15.84
C GLU A 348 11.22 0.43 -16.63
N SER A 349 11.11 0.10 -17.93
CA SER A 349 10.03 0.60 -18.78
C SER A 349 8.65 0.15 -18.28
N SER A 350 8.55 -1.01 -17.65
CA SER A 350 7.29 -1.50 -17.08
C SER A 350 6.85 -0.74 -15.83
N PHE A 351 7.79 -0.13 -15.09
CA PHE A 351 7.51 0.70 -13.91
C PHE A 351 7.21 2.17 -14.25
N LYS A 352 7.56 2.64 -15.47
CA LYS A 352 7.32 4.03 -15.87
C LYS A 352 5.91 4.56 -15.62
N PRO A 353 4.82 3.81 -15.84
CA PRO A 353 3.47 4.31 -15.56
C PRO A 353 3.23 4.65 -14.10
N ILE A 354 4.01 4.07 -13.18
CA ILE A 354 3.96 4.36 -11.75
C ILE A 354 4.91 5.50 -11.42
N LEU A 355 6.18 5.37 -11.79
CA LEU A 355 7.24 6.31 -11.42
C LEU A 355 7.04 7.70 -12.01
N ASN A 356 6.51 7.82 -13.22
CA ASN A 356 6.22 9.12 -13.85
C ASN A 356 5.15 9.95 -13.12
N ASN A 357 4.41 9.35 -12.19
CA ASN A 357 3.43 10.04 -11.35
C ASN A 357 4.00 10.51 -10.01
N ILE A 358 5.28 10.24 -9.76
CA ILE A 358 6.05 10.77 -8.64
C ILE A 358 6.68 12.07 -9.11
N ASP A 359 6.12 13.21 -8.67
CA ASP A 359 6.56 14.55 -9.10
C ASP A 359 7.94 14.94 -8.49
N ASP A 360 8.32 14.29 -7.37
CA ASP A 360 9.64 14.43 -6.75
C ASP A 360 10.70 13.69 -7.58
N GLU A 361 11.55 14.47 -8.27
CA GLU A 361 12.57 13.93 -9.17
C GLU A 361 13.64 13.12 -8.42
N ALA A 362 14.10 13.60 -7.28
CA ALA A 362 15.11 12.91 -6.47
C ALA A 362 14.59 11.55 -5.95
N LEU A 363 13.33 11.52 -5.51
CA LEU A 363 12.68 10.29 -5.07
C LEU A 363 12.50 9.30 -6.24
N ARG A 364 12.10 9.81 -7.40
CA ARG A 364 11.94 8.98 -8.61
C ARG A 364 13.26 8.39 -9.08
N GLU A 365 14.35 9.18 -9.10
CA GLU A 365 15.68 8.72 -9.44
C GLU A 365 16.18 7.66 -8.47
N HIS A 366 16.01 7.88 -7.16
CA HIS A 366 16.38 6.90 -6.14
C HIS A 366 15.65 5.55 -6.34
N LEU A 367 14.35 5.56 -6.64
CA LEU A 367 13.60 4.34 -6.91
C LEU A 367 14.04 3.63 -8.19
N LEU A 368 14.46 4.38 -9.20
CA LEU A 368 15.05 3.81 -10.43
C LEU A 368 16.40 3.16 -10.14
N GLU A 369 17.25 3.79 -9.36
CA GLU A 369 18.54 3.23 -8.92
C GLU A 369 18.35 1.93 -8.13
N GLU A 370 17.44 1.91 -7.16
CA GLU A 370 17.06 0.71 -6.41
C GLU A 370 16.61 -0.44 -7.33
N LEU A 371 15.83 -0.15 -8.36
CA LEU A 371 15.41 -1.13 -9.35
C LEU A 371 16.61 -1.60 -10.20
N GLU A 372 17.46 -0.68 -10.68
CA GLU A 372 18.61 -0.98 -11.53
C GLU A 372 19.66 -1.85 -10.81
N GLU A 373 19.91 -1.63 -9.54
CA GLU A 373 20.89 -2.39 -8.76
C GLU A 373 20.48 -3.84 -8.55
N ARG A 374 19.17 -4.10 -8.55
CA ARG A 374 18.60 -5.40 -8.18
C ARG A 374 18.17 -6.26 -9.37
N ILE A 375 18.11 -5.71 -10.59
CA ILE A 375 17.82 -6.41 -11.85
C ILE A 375 19.14 -6.66 -12.60
#